data_98a3959602f854f747f2ea630ec02c60
#
_entry.id   98a3959602f854f747f2ea630ec02c60
#
_cell.length_a   1.000
_cell.length_b   1.000
_cell.length_c   1.000
_cell.angle_alpha   90.00
_cell.angle_beta   90.00
_cell.angle_gamma   90.00
#
_symmetry.space_group_name_H-M   'P 1'
#
loop_
_entity.id
_entity.type
_entity.pdbx_description
1 polymer ?
#
loop_
_entity_poly.entity_id
_entity_poly.type
_entity_poly.pdbx_seq_one_letter_code
_entity_poly.pdbx_strand_id
1 'polypeptide(L)'
;MATTVHRRVKGKATTWTGYHRILWPTDFSPRAKAALPHAVGLAKEANAELVLLHVLPSPGAYIVPDMAGAAWIPLLRKGRAAAQAHLRRLEKQMAGPHLRTHTVLTEGVAFHQIVRAAKRLRCDLIVLATHGRTGLAHAIMGSVAENVIRRAPCPVLTVRPPRFQSGV
;
A
#
# COMPACT_ATOMS: atom_id res chain seq x y z
N MET A 1 -46.83 -6.13 31.17
CA MET A 1 -45.86 -7.20 30.83
C MET A 1 -45.34 -6.95 29.43
N ALA A 2 -44.09 -6.46 29.29
CA ALA A 2 -43.48 -6.15 27.99
C ALA A 2 -42.59 -7.32 27.58
N THR A 3 -43.00 -8.03 26.51
CA THR A 3 -42.21 -9.16 25.97
C THR A 3 -41.16 -8.63 25.06
N THR A 4 -39.89 -8.63 25.53
CA THR A 4 -38.71 -8.25 24.73
C THR A 4 -38.37 -9.39 23.77
N VAL A 5 -38.67 -9.20 22.48
CA VAL A 5 -38.26 -10.14 21.42
C VAL A 5 -36.81 -9.92 21.09
N HIS A 6 -35.91 -10.75 21.60
CA HIS A 6 -34.53 -10.81 21.16
C HIS A 6 -34.47 -11.52 19.80
N ARG A 7 -34.36 -10.70 18.74
CA ARG A 7 -34.08 -11.20 17.38
C ARG A 7 -32.63 -11.68 17.34
N ARG A 8 -32.41 -12.99 17.47
CA ARG A 8 -31.10 -13.63 17.28
C ARG A 8 -30.66 -13.46 15.84
N VAL A 9 -29.73 -12.55 15.59
CA VAL A 9 -29.04 -12.45 14.31
C VAL A 9 -28.16 -13.70 14.17
N LYS A 10 -28.61 -14.63 13.32
CA LYS A 10 -27.79 -15.78 12.89
C LYS A 10 -26.68 -15.27 11.95
N GLY A 11 -25.67 -14.60 12.47
CA GLY A 11 -24.40 -14.39 11.78
C GLY A 11 -23.63 -15.71 11.85
N LYS A 12 -23.28 -16.30 10.70
CA LYS A 12 -22.23 -17.32 10.64
C LYS A 12 -21.00 -16.69 11.29
N ALA A 13 -20.53 -17.24 12.39
CA ALA A 13 -19.24 -16.86 12.96
C ALA A 13 -18.20 -17.11 11.87
N THR A 14 -17.72 -16.04 11.25
CA THR A 14 -16.65 -16.14 10.27
C THR A 14 -15.39 -16.45 11.08
N THR A 15 -15.03 -17.72 11.12
CA THR A 15 -13.77 -18.15 11.73
C THR A 15 -12.65 -17.45 10.97
N TRP A 16 -11.89 -16.60 11.65
CA TRP A 16 -10.74 -15.96 11.04
C TRP A 16 -9.67 -17.02 10.73
N THR A 17 -9.35 -17.18 9.46
CA THR A 17 -8.42 -18.22 8.96
C THR A 17 -7.02 -17.69 8.68
N GLY A 18 -6.72 -16.49 9.15
CA GLY A 18 -5.45 -15.81 8.84
C GLY A 18 -5.52 -14.98 7.56
N TYR A 19 -4.42 -14.32 7.23
CA TYR A 19 -4.28 -13.58 5.99
C TYR A 19 -3.81 -14.49 4.87
N HIS A 20 -4.32 -14.26 3.65
CA HIS A 20 -3.94 -15.00 2.44
C HIS A 20 -3.16 -14.11 1.47
N ARG A 21 -3.48 -12.81 1.43
CA ARG A 21 -2.82 -11.85 0.54
C ARG A 21 -2.74 -10.47 1.19
N ILE A 22 -1.52 -10.03 1.45
CA ILE A 22 -1.21 -8.76 2.09
C ILE A 22 -0.72 -7.77 1.05
N LEU A 23 -1.32 -6.57 0.98
CA LEU A 23 -0.89 -5.50 0.11
C LEU A 23 0.03 -4.53 0.87
N TRP A 24 1.25 -4.32 0.37
CA TRP A 24 2.15 -3.29 0.83
C TRP A 24 2.37 -2.24 -0.26
N PRO A 25 1.66 -1.09 -0.20
CA PRO A 25 1.91 0.02 -1.09
C PRO A 25 3.14 0.79 -0.65
N THR A 26 3.98 1.18 -1.61
CA THR A 26 5.22 1.91 -1.36
C THR A 26 5.44 3.03 -2.38
N ASP A 27 5.95 4.16 -1.92
CA ASP A 27 6.50 5.25 -2.73
C ASP A 27 8.03 5.24 -2.75
N PHE A 28 8.62 4.14 -2.26
CA PHE A 28 10.06 3.91 -2.07
C PHE A 28 10.75 4.81 -1.05
N SER A 29 10.04 5.71 -0.38
CA SER A 29 10.61 6.54 0.67
C SER A 29 11.07 5.70 1.87
N PRO A 30 12.04 6.18 2.66
CA PRO A 30 12.43 5.53 3.91
C PRO A 30 11.24 5.35 4.86
N ARG A 31 10.31 6.30 4.87
CA ARG A 31 9.09 6.24 5.69
C ARG A 31 8.16 5.12 5.25
N ALA A 32 7.90 4.98 3.96
CA ALA A 32 7.09 3.86 3.43
C ALA A 32 7.75 2.50 3.73
N LYS A 33 9.08 2.43 3.65
CA LYS A 33 9.86 1.23 3.96
C LYS A 33 9.74 0.80 5.41
N ALA A 34 9.45 1.70 6.36
CA ALA A 34 9.25 1.34 7.76
C ALA A 34 8.09 0.33 7.97
N ALA A 35 7.12 0.29 7.08
CA ALA A 35 6.02 -0.67 7.12
C ALA A 35 6.38 -2.05 6.55
N LEU A 36 7.46 -2.17 5.78
CA LEU A 36 7.85 -3.42 5.10
C LEU A 36 8.15 -4.57 6.06
N PRO A 37 8.92 -4.41 7.16
CA PRO A 37 9.18 -5.50 8.11
C PRO A 37 7.90 -6.10 8.69
N HIS A 38 6.89 -5.25 8.98
CA HIS A 38 5.59 -5.69 9.49
C HIS A 38 4.82 -6.49 8.43
N ALA A 39 4.80 -6.00 7.18
CA ALA A 39 4.14 -6.71 6.08
C ALA A 39 4.79 -8.06 5.80
N VAL A 40 6.13 -8.12 5.82
CA VAL A 40 6.90 -9.37 5.63
C VAL A 40 6.68 -10.34 6.78
N GLY A 41 6.74 -9.86 8.03
CA GLY A 41 6.51 -10.69 9.22
C GLY A 41 5.14 -11.35 9.18
N LEU A 42 4.08 -10.56 8.98
CA LEU A 42 2.70 -11.05 8.89
C LEU A 42 2.51 -12.02 7.71
N ALA A 43 3.13 -11.73 6.55
CA ALA A 43 3.02 -12.61 5.39
C ALA A 43 3.68 -13.97 5.64
N LYS A 44 4.85 -14.00 6.29
CA LYS A 44 5.52 -15.26 6.65
C LYS A 44 4.74 -16.05 7.68
N GLU A 45 4.26 -15.39 8.74
CA GLU A 45 3.51 -16.02 9.82
C GLU A 45 2.20 -16.63 9.33
N ALA A 46 1.47 -15.92 8.46
CA ALA A 46 0.22 -16.38 7.88
C ALA A 46 0.39 -17.26 6.63
N ASN A 47 1.61 -17.51 6.14
CA ASN A 47 1.89 -18.10 4.83
C ASN A 47 1.14 -17.40 3.68
N ALA A 48 1.01 -16.07 3.79
CA ALA A 48 0.31 -15.23 2.83
C ALA A 48 1.22 -14.80 1.67
N GLU A 49 0.60 -14.45 0.54
CA GLU A 49 1.28 -13.76 -0.54
C GLU A 49 1.44 -12.27 -0.20
N LEU A 50 2.64 -11.71 -0.37
CA LEU A 50 2.92 -10.29 -0.19
C LEU A 50 2.92 -9.60 -1.55
N VAL A 51 1.96 -8.68 -1.76
CA VAL A 51 1.86 -7.85 -2.96
C VAL A 51 2.55 -6.52 -2.72
N LEU A 52 3.60 -6.25 -3.51
CA LEU A 52 4.31 -4.97 -3.51
C LEU A 52 3.70 -4.07 -4.57
N LEU A 53 3.08 -2.98 -4.17
CA LEU A 53 2.44 -2.04 -5.09
C LEU A 53 3.19 -0.71 -5.12
N HIS A 54 3.56 -0.26 -6.32
CA HIS A 54 3.96 1.13 -6.54
C HIS A 54 2.99 1.82 -7.50
N VAL A 55 2.63 3.07 -7.19
CA VAL A 55 1.76 3.89 -8.01
C VAL A 55 2.56 5.04 -8.59
N LEU A 56 2.70 5.06 -9.90
CA LEU A 56 3.23 6.22 -10.62
C LEU A 56 2.14 7.29 -10.70
N PRO A 57 2.46 8.56 -10.47
CA PRO A 57 1.50 9.63 -10.72
C PRO A 57 1.11 9.65 -12.20
N SER A 58 -0.14 10.01 -12.49
CA SER A 58 -0.59 10.19 -13.87
C SER A 58 0.23 11.26 -14.60
N PRO A 59 0.53 11.08 -15.88
CA PRO A 59 1.24 12.09 -16.67
C PRO A 59 0.62 13.49 -16.55
N GLY A 60 -0.71 13.59 -16.51
CA GLY A 60 -1.43 14.85 -16.32
C GLY A 60 -1.16 15.57 -14.99
N ALA A 61 -0.62 14.89 -13.97
CA ALA A 61 -0.21 15.53 -12.72
C ALA A 61 1.09 16.36 -12.86
N TYR A 62 1.81 16.22 -13.97
CA TYR A 62 3.08 16.89 -14.26
C TYR A 62 3.02 17.79 -15.50
N ILE A 63 1.83 18.00 -16.08
CA ILE A 63 1.72 18.89 -17.24
C ILE A 63 2.01 20.33 -16.78
N VAL A 64 3.24 20.75 -16.99
CA VAL A 64 3.58 22.16 -17.07
C VAL A 64 3.16 22.61 -18.48
N PRO A 65 2.31 23.64 -18.63
CA PRO A 65 1.75 24.04 -19.94
C PRO A 65 2.78 24.23 -21.05
N ASP A 66 4.01 24.67 -20.72
CA ASP A 66 5.10 24.93 -21.66
C ASP A 66 5.91 23.70 -22.11
N MET A 67 5.68 22.53 -21.56
CA MET A 67 6.41 21.30 -21.90
C MET A 67 5.53 20.24 -22.58
N ALA A 68 4.45 20.65 -23.22
CA ALA A 68 3.58 19.77 -24.00
C ALA A 68 4.28 19.33 -25.30
N GLY A 69 5.01 18.22 -25.26
CA GLY A 69 5.67 17.70 -26.46
C GLY A 69 6.24 16.29 -26.25
N ALA A 70 6.80 15.75 -27.34
CA ALA A 70 7.39 14.41 -27.39
C ALA A 70 8.50 14.14 -26.36
N ALA A 71 9.08 15.18 -25.75
CA ALA A 71 10.12 15.08 -24.73
C ALA A 71 9.66 14.39 -23.43
N TRP A 72 8.37 14.38 -23.10
CA TRP A 72 7.83 13.71 -21.92
C TRP A 72 7.82 12.19 -22.00
N ILE A 73 7.59 11.65 -23.21
CA ILE A 73 7.44 10.22 -23.42
C ILE A 73 8.68 9.43 -22.97
N PRO A 74 9.92 9.84 -23.34
CA PRO A 74 11.13 9.18 -22.83
C PRO A 74 11.27 9.26 -21.32
N LEU A 75 10.94 10.41 -20.72
CA LEU A 75 11.04 10.61 -19.28
C LEU A 75 10.06 9.70 -18.50
N LEU A 76 8.83 9.61 -18.97
CA LEU A 76 7.82 8.71 -18.40
C LEU A 76 8.25 7.24 -18.52
N ARG A 77 8.77 6.84 -19.70
CA ARG A 77 9.31 5.49 -19.91
C ARG A 77 10.46 5.18 -18.96
N LYS A 78 11.40 6.12 -18.80
CA LYS A 78 12.53 5.98 -17.88
C LYS A 78 12.07 5.86 -16.43
N GLY A 79 11.12 6.69 -16.01
CA GLY A 79 10.52 6.64 -14.67
C GLY A 79 9.82 5.30 -14.40
N ARG A 80 9.04 4.81 -15.37
CA ARG A 80 8.37 3.50 -15.29
C ARG A 80 9.38 2.36 -15.21
N ALA A 81 10.41 2.36 -16.06
CA ALA A 81 11.45 1.34 -16.04
C ALA A 81 12.23 1.33 -14.71
N ALA A 82 12.55 2.52 -14.18
CA ALA A 82 13.21 2.65 -12.88
C ALA A 82 12.36 2.11 -11.73
N ALA A 83 11.07 2.46 -11.71
CA ALA A 83 10.14 1.96 -10.69
C ALA A 83 9.99 0.44 -10.74
N GLN A 84 9.90 -0.13 -11.95
CA GLN A 84 9.81 -1.56 -12.15
C GLN A 84 11.09 -2.29 -11.74
N ALA A 85 12.26 -1.72 -12.05
CA ALA A 85 13.54 -2.26 -11.61
C ALA A 85 13.67 -2.22 -10.08
N HIS A 86 13.19 -1.16 -9.44
CA HIS A 86 13.18 -1.05 -7.97
C HIS A 86 12.28 -2.09 -7.32
N LEU A 87 11.05 -2.29 -7.82
CA LEU A 87 10.14 -3.33 -7.34
C LEU A 87 10.79 -4.72 -7.45
N ARG A 88 11.36 -5.05 -8.62
CA ARG A 88 12.06 -6.33 -8.82
C ARG A 88 13.26 -6.52 -7.89
N ARG A 89 14.00 -5.44 -7.57
CA ARG A 89 15.09 -5.50 -6.60
C ARG A 89 14.57 -5.84 -5.20
N LEU A 90 13.49 -5.18 -4.77
CA LEU A 90 12.86 -5.46 -3.48
C LEU A 90 12.36 -6.90 -3.42
N GLU A 91 11.68 -7.37 -4.47
CA GLU A 91 11.21 -8.73 -4.58
C GLU A 91 12.35 -9.74 -4.43
N LYS A 92 13.47 -9.56 -5.16
CA LYS A 92 14.66 -10.39 -5.05
C LYS A 92 15.29 -10.38 -3.66
N GLN A 93 15.32 -9.22 -2.99
CA GLN A 93 15.87 -9.09 -1.63
C GLN A 93 15.02 -9.83 -0.59
N MET A 94 13.72 -10.00 -0.86
CA MET A 94 12.79 -10.70 0.03
C MET A 94 12.57 -12.16 -0.37
N ALA A 95 13.07 -12.58 -1.55
CA ALA A 95 12.91 -13.93 -2.05
C ALA A 95 13.47 -14.95 -1.06
N GLY A 96 12.68 -15.95 -0.70
CA GLY A 96 13.05 -17.01 0.22
C GLY A 96 11.96 -18.07 0.27
N PRO A 97 12.27 -19.25 0.84
CA PRO A 97 11.39 -20.42 0.80
C PRO A 97 10.02 -20.20 1.50
N HIS A 98 9.91 -19.17 2.34
CA HIS A 98 8.73 -18.93 3.16
C HIS A 98 8.01 -17.61 2.86
N LEU A 99 8.29 -16.98 1.70
CA LEU A 99 7.61 -15.73 1.32
C LEU A 99 7.35 -15.71 -0.19
N ARG A 100 6.07 -15.81 -0.54
CA ARG A 100 5.61 -15.60 -1.91
C ARG A 100 5.40 -14.10 -2.12
N THR A 101 5.98 -13.55 -3.17
CA THR A 101 5.87 -12.12 -3.50
C THR A 101 5.32 -11.91 -4.89
N HIS A 102 4.58 -10.81 -5.06
CA HIS A 102 4.05 -10.36 -6.35
C HIS A 102 4.22 -8.85 -6.47
N THR A 103 4.74 -8.37 -7.59
CA THR A 103 4.96 -6.94 -7.82
C THR A 103 3.91 -6.36 -8.76
N VAL A 104 3.36 -5.20 -8.40
CA VAL A 104 2.36 -4.47 -9.17
C VAL A 104 2.82 -3.03 -9.36
N LEU A 105 2.87 -2.58 -10.61
CA LEU A 105 3.10 -1.19 -10.99
C LEU A 105 1.84 -0.67 -11.68
N THR A 106 1.30 0.43 -11.19
CA THR A 106 0.11 1.08 -11.77
C THR A 106 0.31 2.58 -11.85
N GLU A 107 -0.59 3.28 -12.52
CA GLU A 107 -0.54 4.74 -12.69
C GLU A 107 -1.84 5.37 -12.23
N GLY A 108 -1.75 6.56 -11.64
CA GLY A 108 -2.92 7.33 -11.22
C GLY A 108 -2.80 7.96 -9.85
N VAL A 109 -3.94 8.28 -9.25
CA VAL A 109 -4.03 8.81 -7.90
C VAL A 109 -3.75 7.68 -6.90
N ALA A 110 -2.75 7.86 -6.05
CA ALA A 110 -2.19 6.81 -5.20
C ALA A 110 -3.25 6.04 -4.40
N PHE A 111 -4.08 6.74 -3.61
CA PHE A 111 -5.08 6.06 -2.78
C PHE A 111 -6.13 5.31 -3.59
N HIS A 112 -6.56 5.85 -4.74
CA HIS A 112 -7.50 5.17 -5.64
C HIS A 112 -6.92 3.87 -6.17
N GLN A 113 -5.66 3.90 -6.61
CA GLN A 113 -5.00 2.72 -7.16
C GLN A 113 -4.71 1.67 -6.08
N ILE A 114 -4.39 2.08 -4.86
CA ILE A 114 -4.21 1.16 -3.72
C ILE A 114 -5.52 0.43 -3.41
N VAL A 115 -6.63 1.17 -3.25
CA VAL A 115 -7.96 0.58 -2.98
C VAL A 115 -8.41 -0.33 -4.12
N ARG A 116 -8.21 0.12 -5.37
CA ARG A 116 -8.54 -0.67 -6.57
C ARG A 116 -7.72 -1.96 -6.65
N ALA A 117 -6.42 -1.88 -6.37
CA ALA A 117 -5.54 -3.05 -6.35
C ALA A 117 -5.93 -4.04 -5.26
N ALA A 118 -6.19 -3.57 -4.05
CA ALA A 118 -6.65 -4.40 -2.94
C ALA A 118 -7.93 -5.17 -3.31
N LYS A 119 -8.92 -4.50 -3.90
CA LYS A 119 -10.17 -5.13 -4.35
C LYS A 119 -9.93 -6.13 -5.49
N ARG A 120 -9.20 -5.72 -6.55
CA ARG A 120 -8.95 -6.56 -7.74
C ARG A 120 -8.17 -7.82 -7.41
N LEU A 121 -7.17 -7.69 -6.54
CA LEU A 121 -6.31 -8.79 -6.14
C LEU A 121 -6.86 -9.58 -4.95
N ARG A 122 -8.02 -9.18 -4.41
CA ARG A 122 -8.65 -9.79 -3.23
C ARG A 122 -7.67 -9.84 -2.05
N CYS A 123 -6.99 -8.71 -1.79
CA CYS A 123 -6.15 -8.60 -0.61
C CYS A 123 -7.04 -8.51 0.63
N ASP A 124 -6.64 -9.19 1.68
CA ASP A 124 -7.35 -9.26 2.96
C ASP A 124 -6.68 -8.45 4.07
N LEU A 125 -5.53 -7.84 3.77
CA LEU A 125 -4.87 -6.84 4.61
C LEU A 125 -4.11 -5.84 3.73
N ILE A 126 -4.16 -4.55 4.11
CA ILE A 126 -3.24 -3.53 3.60
C ILE A 126 -2.32 -3.10 4.74
N VAL A 127 -1.00 -3.10 4.51
CA VAL A 127 -0.01 -2.61 5.48
C VAL A 127 0.71 -1.41 4.88
N LEU A 128 0.56 -0.23 5.48
CA LEU A 128 1.17 1.00 4.96
C LEU A 128 1.71 1.89 6.08
N ALA A 129 2.66 2.75 5.74
CA ALA A 129 3.14 3.77 6.66
C ALA A 129 2.14 4.93 6.75
N THR A 130 2.03 5.55 7.93
CA THR A 130 1.16 6.73 8.13
C THR A 130 1.60 7.94 7.31
N HIS A 131 2.88 8.01 6.86
CA HIS A 131 3.44 9.10 6.09
C HIS A 131 4.29 8.56 4.93
N GLY A 132 4.29 9.29 3.80
CA GLY A 132 5.14 9.05 2.64
C GLY A 132 6.14 10.20 2.43
N ARG A 133 6.44 10.49 1.16
CA ARG A 133 7.41 11.53 0.74
C ARG A 133 7.12 12.93 1.28
N THR A 134 5.85 13.31 1.33
CA THR A 134 5.41 14.67 1.69
C THR A 134 5.20 14.87 3.19
N GLY A 135 5.61 13.91 4.03
CA GLY A 135 5.34 13.89 5.46
C GLY A 135 5.53 15.25 6.12
N LEU A 136 4.45 16.01 6.25
CA LEU A 136 4.39 17.25 6.99
C LEU A 136 4.64 16.95 8.46
N ALA A 137 5.59 17.66 9.07
CA ALA A 137 6.03 17.43 10.45
C ALA A 137 4.90 17.55 11.50
N HIS A 138 3.81 18.22 11.13
CA HIS A 138 2.65 18.48 11.98
C HIS A 138 1.40 17.65 11.64
N ALA A 139 1.40 16.86 10.57
CA ALA A 139 0.26 16.01 10.21
C ALA A 139 0.29 14.71 11.02
N ILE A 140 -0.83 14.37 11.66
CA ILE A 140 -0.99 13.11 12.39
C ILE A 140 -0.98 11.92 11.43
N MET A 141 -1.44 12.13 10.18
CA MET A 141 -1.52 11.11 9.13
C MET A 141 -1.41 11.76 7.74
N GLY A 142 -0.75 11.08 6.80
CA GLY A 142 -0.66 11.52 5.41
C GLY A 142 -1.96 11.29 4.65
N SER A 143 -2.25 12.18 3.68
CA SER A 143 -3.51 12.16 2.91
C SER A 143 -3.78 10.82 2.19
N VAL A 144 -2.75 10.13 1.71
CA VAL A 144 -2.90 8.80 1.09
C VAL A 144 -3.36 7.77 2.12
N ALA A 145 -2.71 7.72 3.29
CA ALA A 145 -3.04 6.78 4.34
C ALA A 145 -4.48 7.00 4.85
N GLU A 146 -4.87 8.24 5.11
CA GLU A 146 -6.22 8.58 5.53
C GLU A 146 -7.27 8.14 4.51
N ASN A 147 -7.05 8.46 3.23
CA ASN A 147 -7.98 8.08 2.18
C ASN A 147 -8.07 6.56 1.95
N VAL A 148 -6.96 5.85 2.12
CA VAL A 148 -6.95 4.37 2.07
C VAL A 148 -7.77 3.80 3.22
N ILE A 149 -7.54 4.24 4.47
CA ILE A 149 -8.29 3.75 5.64
C ILE A 149 -9.79 3.93 5.47
N ARG A 150 -10.23 5.08 4.95
CA ARG A 150 -11.65 5.38 4.73
C ARG A 150 -12.31 4.51 3.65
N ARG A 151 -11.57 3.98 2.68
CA ARG A 151 -12.10 3.36 1.45
C ARG A 151 -11.63 1.94 1.21
N ALA A 152 -10.75 1.40 2.05
CA ALA A 152 -10.21 0.06 1.89
C ALA A 152 -11.30 -1.02 1.93
N PRO A 153 -11.22 -2.04 1.07
CA PRO A 153 -12.16 -3.16 1.10
C PRO A 153 -11.83 -4.20 2.17
N CYS A 154 -10.73 -4.03 2.89
CA CYS A 154 -10.22 -4.94 3.92
C CYS A 154 -9.57 -4.15 5.06
N PRO A 155 -9.22 -4.77 6.19
CA PRO A 155 -8.46 -4.16 7.27
C PRO A 155 -7.19 -3.45 6.79
N VAL A 156 -6.81 -2.37 7.50
CA VAL A 156 -5.62 -1.58 7.20
C VAL A 156 -4.77 -1.48 8.46
N LEU A 157 -3.56 -2.01 8.39
CA LEU A 157 -2.54 -1.82 9.40
C LEU A 157 -1.68 -0.61 9.05
N THR A 158 -1.68 0.39 9.89
CA THR A 158 -0.83 1.57 9.71
C THR A 158 0.38 1.49 10.63
N VAL A 159 1.55 1.71 10.05
CA VAL A 159 2.82 1.72 10.78
C VAL A 159 3.31 3.17 10.88
N ARG A 160 3.55 3.62 12.10
CA ARG A 160 4.15 4.93 12.34
C ARG A 160 5.66 4.79 12.16
N PRO A 161 6.28 5.47 11.17
CA PRO A 161 7.73 5.42 11.06
C PRO A 161 8.37 6.03 12.31
N PRO A 162 9.52 5.53 12.74
CA PRO A 162 10.27 6.14 13.84
C PRO A 162 10.51 7.63 13.52
N ARG A 163 10.44 8.49 14.54
CA ARG A 163 10.83 9.89 14.38
C ARG A 163 12.30 9.89 14.02
N PHE A 164 12.62 10.31 12.79
CA PHE A 164 13.98 10.66 12.47
C PHE A 164 14.31 11.86 13.36
N GLN A 165 15.12 11.66 14.38
CA GLN A 165 15.80 12.77 15.05
C GLN A 165 16.69 13.37 13.97
N SER A 166 16.34 14.56 13.49
CA SER A 166 17.25 15.39 12.74
C SER A 166 18.43 15.63 13.71
N GLY A 167 19.57 14.99 13.43
CA GLY A 167 20.77 15.22 14.23
C GLY A 167 21.04 16.72 14.26
N VAL A 168 21.20 17.23 15.44
CA VAL A 168 21.74 18.55 15.77
C VAL A 168 23.20 18.58 15.32
#